data_b3054ab9699d21b5344e0280a00ce370
#
_entry.id   b3054ab9699d21b5344e0280a00ce370
#
_cell.length_a   1.000
_cell.length_b   1.000
_cell.length_c   1.000
_cell.angle_alpha   90.00
_cell.angle_beta   90.00
_cell.angle_gamma   90.00
#
_symmetry.space_group_name_H-M   'P 1'
#
loop_
_entity.id
_entity.type
_entity.pdbx_description
1 polymer ?
#
loop_
_entity_poly.entity_id
_entity_poly.type
_entity_poly.pdbx_seq_one_letter_code
_entity_poly.pdbx_strand_id
1 'polypeptide(L)'
;EIGHALVAAKNKNTAPVHKITIIPRTSGALGYTMQVDEAEKVLLSKEEAFAKIMTYTGGRAAEEVAFGSVTSGASNDIEQATKLARAMITRYGMSDTFDMVALETVSNQYLGGDAALACSAQTAAQIDQEVVSLVRDAHQQALQTLRANEAKLHELSAFLLERETITGEEFMEILNQG
;
A
#
# COMPACT_ATOMS: atom_id res chain seq x y z
N GLU A 1 0.63 -11.26 -3.70
CA GLU A 1 0.54 -10.39 -4.88
C GLU A 1 -0.90 -10.11 -5.30
N ILE A 2 -1.77 -11.13 -5.38
CA ILE A 2 -3.19 -10.90 -5.73
C ILE A 2 -3.88 -10.02 -4.70
N GLY A 3 -3.52 -10.10 -3.42
CA GLY A 3 -4.05 -9.22 -2.38
C GLY A 3 -3.80 -7.74 -2.68
N HIS A 4 -2.58 -7.38 -3.06
CA HIS A 4 -2.23 -6.02 -3.49
C HIS A 4 -3.08 -5.58 -4.70
N ALA A 5 -3.16 -6.43 -5.70
CA ALA A 5 -3.89 -6.14 -6.93
C ALA A 5 -5.40 -5.97 -6.69
N LEU A 6 -6.01 -6.83 -5.87
CA LEU A 6 -7.44 -6.73 -5.55
C LEU A 6 -7.77 -5.47 -4.78
N VAL A 7 -6.99 -5.12 -3.76
CA VAL A 7 -7.19 -3.89 -3.00
C VAL A 7 -7.06 -2.68 -3.92
N ALA A 8 -6.04 -2.66 -4.77
CA ALA A 8 -5.86 -1.59 -5.75
C ALA A 8 -7.04 -1.49 -6.72
N ALA A 9 -7.45 -2.61 -7.33
CA ALA A 9 -8.52 -2.64 -8.34
C ALA A 9 -9.89 -2.23 -7.79
N LYS A 10 -10.15 -2.51 -6.51
CA LYS A 10 -11.40 -2.14 -5.84
C LYS A 10 -11.40 -0.73 -5.28
N ASN A 11 -10.31 0.02 -5.44
CA ASN A 11 -10.18 1.39 -4.98
C ASN A 11 -10.09 2.34 -6.19
N LYS A 12 -10.96 3.34 -6.24
CA LYS A 12 -11.01 4.32 -7.34
C LYS A 12 -9.83 5.31 -7.35
N ASN A 13 -9.08 5.39 -6.25
CA ASN A 13 -7.97 6.35 -6.07
C ASN A 13 -6.60 5.71 -6.32
N THR A 14 -6.54 4.55 -6.94
CA THR A 14 -5.30 3.85 -7.27
C THR A 14 -5.03 3.86 -8.77
N ALA A 15 -3.73 3.73 -9.12
CA ALA A 15 -3.34 3.50 -10.51
C ALA A 15 -3.79 2.10 -10.97
N PRO A 16 -4.11 1.92 -12.28
CA PRO A 16 -4.49 0.63 -12.82
C PRO A 16 -3.40 -0.43 -12.62
N VAL A 17 -3.82 -1.66 -12.34
CA VAL A 17 -2.92 -2.81 -12.30
C VAL A 17 -2.50 -3.15 -13.72
N HIS A 18 -1.21 -3.17 -13.98
CA HIS A 18 -0.64 -3.45 -15.30
C HIS A 18 -0.20 -4.91 -15.45
N LYS A 19 0.43 -5.44 -14.40
CA LYS A 19 1.03 -6.78 -14.43
C LYS A 19 1.18 -7.32 -13.01
N ILE A 20 0.98 -8.62 -12.85
CA ILE A 20 1.23 -9.33 -11.61
C ILE A 20 2.09 -10.55 -11.93
N THR A 21 3.17 -10.76 -11.19
CA THR A 21 4.05 -11.90 -11.38
C THR A 21 4.53 -12.49 -10.06
N ILE A 22 4.73 -13.81 -10.04
CA ILE A 22 5.39 -14.52 -8.94
C ILE A 22 6.83 -14.91 -9.32
N ILE A 23 7.29 -14.54 -10.52
CA ILE A 23 8.67 -14.82 -10.94
C ILE A 23 9.61 -13.88 -10.17
N PRO A 24 10.59 -14.43 -9.41
CA PRO A 24 11.51 -13.62 -8.64
C PRO A 24 12.36 -12.70 -9.54
N ARG A 25 12.59 -11.48 -9.07
CA ARG A 25 13.57 -10.58 -9.69
C ARG A 25 14.93 -10.74 -9.02
N THR A 26 15.99 -10.32 -9.73
CA THR A 26 17.37 -10.31 -9.24
C THR A 26 17.60 -9.44 -8.00
N SER A 27 16.64 -8.59 -7.65
CA SER A 27 16.69 -7.72 -6.47
C SER A 27 16.13 -8.33 -5.18
N GLY A 28 15.86 -9.64 -5.14
CA GLY A 28 15.41 -10.36 -3.95
C GLY A 28 13.90 -10.32 -3.69
N ALA A 29 13.11 -9.69 -4.54
CA ALA A 29 11.66 -9.76 -4.46
C ALA A 29 11.14 -11.12 -4.94
N LEU A 30 10.26 -11.76 -4.17
CA LEU A 30 9.66 -13.05 -4.52
C LEU A 30 8.58 -12.95 -5.61
N GLY A 31 8.13 -11.76 -5.90
CA GLY A 31 7.13 -11.43 -6.91
C GLY A 31 6.83 -9.94 -6.87
N TYR A 32 5.97 -9.44 -7.74
CA TYR A 32 5.54 -8.04 -7.70
C TYR A 32 4.22 -7.81 -8.43
N THR A 33 3.51 -6.79 -7.99
CA THR A 33 2.36 -6.20 -8.68
C THR A 33 2.79 -4.86 -9.25
N MET A 34 2.65 -4.68 -10.56
CA MET A 34 3.01 -3.45 -11.24
C MET A 34 1.76 -2.62 -11.50
N GLN A 35 1.77 -1.38 -11.00
CA GLN A 35 0.79 -0.35 -11.31
C GLN A 35 1.47 0.73 -12.13
N VAL A 36 0.77 1.29 -13.11
CA VAL A 36 1.27 2.38 -13.96
C VAL A 36 0.24 3.49 -13.96
N ASP A 37 0.67 4.69 -13.61
CA ASP A 37 -0.15 5.89 -13.75
C ASP A 37 -0.38 6.22 -15.23
N GLU A 38 -1.63 6.50 -15.60
CA GLU A 38 -1.99 6.86 -16.98
C GLU A 38 -1.47 8.23 -17.40
N ALA A 39 -1.05 9.05 -16.44
CA ALA A 39 -0.46 10.37 -16.65
C ALA A 39 0.65 10.60 -15.64
N GLU A 40 1.63 11.46 -15.98
CA GLU A 40 2.64 11.91 -15.04
C GLU A 40 1.95 12.69 -13.90
N LYS A 41 1.70 12.01 -12.80
CA LYS A 41 1.17 12.62 -11.59
C LYS A 41 2.31 13.10 -10.73
N VAL A 42 2.46 14.43 -10.64
CA VAL A 42 3.44 15.08 -9.76
C VAL A 42 2.87 15.26 -8.35
N LEU A 43 1.55 15.32 -8.21
CA LEU A 43 0.86 15.57 -6.95
C LEU A 43 0.11 14.33 -6.47
N LEU A 44 0.19 14.08 -5.16
CA LEU A 44 -0.49 13.00 -4.48
C LEU A 44 -1.56 13.59 -3.56
N SER A 45 -2.82 13.24 -3.79
CA SER A 45 -3.92 13.66 -2.90
C SER A 45 -3.93 12.83 -1.61
N LYS A 46 -4.63 13.31 -0.59
CA LYS A 46 -4.82 12.58 0.69
C LYS A 46 -5.48 11.23 0.44
N GLU A 47 -6.49 11.19 -0.41
CA GLU A 47 -7.22 9.97 -0.78
C GLU A 47 -6.34 8.97 -1.54
N GLU A 48 -5.51 9.47 -2.45
CA GLU A 48 -4.56 8.64 -3.18
C GLU A 48 -3.46 8.09 -2.28
N ALA A 49 -2.96 8.89 -1.33
CA ALA A 49 -1.97 8.46 -0.34
C ALA A 49 -2.55 7.34 0.55
N PHE A 50 -3.76 7.50 1.04
CA PHE A 50 -4.45 6.49 1.84
C PHE A 50 -4.67 5.20 1.04
N ALA A 51 -5.09 5.32 -0.22
CA ALA A 51 -5.28 4.18 -1.11
C ALA A 51 -3.96 3.42 -1.36
N LYS A 52 -2.83 4.12 -1.45
CA LYS A 52 -1.51 3.49 -1.53
C LYS A 52 -1.18 2.70 -0.27
N ILE A 53 -1.47 3.25 0.90
CA ILE A 53 -1.25 2.54 2.18
C ILE A 53 -2.12 1.28 2.22
N MET A 54 -3.39 1.36 1.82
CA MET A 54 -4.27 0.19 1.70
C MET A 54 -3.66 -0.87 0.79
N THR A 55 -3.15 -0.47 -0.36
CA THR A 55 -2.51 -1.39 -1.32
C THR A 55 -1.29 -2.07 -0.72
N TYR A 56 -0.43 -1.33 0.00
CA TYR A 56 0.70 -1.93 0.71
C TYR A 56 0.25 -2.98 1.73
N THR A 57 -0.84 -2.75 2.44
CA THR A 57 -1.36 -3.70 3.44
C THR A 57 -2.04 -4.92 2.81
N GLY A 58 -2.33 -4.86 1.51
CA GLY A 58 -3.11 -5.89 0.79
C GLY A 58 -2.50 -7.29 0.84
N GLY A 59 -1.18 -7.40 0.77
CA GLY A 59 -0.47 -8.68 0.85
C GLY A 59 -0.64 -9.36 2.23
N ARG A 60 -0.44 -8.60 3.30
CA ARG A 60 -0.66 -9.08 4.68
C ARG A 60 -2.13 -9.43 4.90
N ALA A 61 -3.05 -8.58 4.44
CA ALA A 61 -4.47 -8.83 4.55
C ALA A 61 -4.88 -10.12 3.82
N ALA A 62 -4.29 -10.40 2.66
CA ALA A 62 -4.53 -11.64 1.94
C ALA A 62 -4.04 -12.87 2.69
N GLU A 63 -2.88 -12.81 3.35
CA GLU A 63 -2.40 -13.90 4.21
C GLU A 63 -3.40 -14.17 5.34
N GLU A 64 -3.89 -13.14 6.00
CA GLU A 64 -4.85 -13.27 7.10
C GLU A 64 -6.16 -13.90 6.63
N VAL A 65 -6.69 -13.47 5.48
CA VAL A 65 -7.95 -13.99 4.92
C VAL A 65 -7.78 -15.43 4.43
N ALA A 66 -6.71 -15.73 3.70
CA ALA A 66 -6.52 -17.03 3.08
C ALA A 66 -5.99 -18.10 4.05
N PHE A 67 -5.14 -17.73 4.99
CA PHE A 67 -4.41 -18.68 5.84
C PHE A 67 -4.67 -18.50 7.33
N GLY A 68 -5.29 -17.40 7.74
CA GLY A 68 -5.53 -17.10 9.16
C GLY A 68 -4.25 -16.86 9.96
N SER A 69 -3.12 -16.61 9.29
CA SER A 69 -1.83 -16.35 9.93
C SER A 69 -1.07 -15.25 9.21
N VAL A 70 0.05 -14.83 9.79
CA VAL A 70 0.89 -13.77 9.25
C VAL A 70 2.34 -14.25 9.13
N THR A 71 3.03 -13.78 8.09
CA THR A 71 4.44 -14.11 7.86
C THR A 71 5.29 -12.84 7.82
N SER A 72 6.59 -13.01 7.75
CA SER A 72 7.54 -11.91 7.58
C SER A 72 7.58 -11.33 6.15
N GLY A 73 6.82 -11.91 5.21
CA GLY A 73 6.83 -11.50 3.80
C GLY A 73 6.36 -10.08 3.55
N ALA A 74 5.60 -9.51 4.47
CA ALA A 74 5.09 -8.14 4.38
C ALA A 74 6.06 -7.05 4.90
N SER A 75 7.28 -7.40 5.30
CA SER A 75 8.19 -6.45 5.97
C SER A 75 8.47 -5.18 5.17
N ASN A 76 8.70 -5.29 3.87
CA ASN A 76 8.93 -4.12 3.01
C ASN A 76 7.67 -3.27 2.86
N ASP A 77 6.51 -3.90 2.71
CA ASP A 77 5.23 -3.20 2.60
C ASP A 77 4.90 -2.44 3.88
N ILE A 78 5.18 -3.04 5.02
CA ILE A 78 5.01 -2.40 6.34
C ILE A 78 5.89 -1.14 6.43
N GLU A 79 7.13 -1.23 6.00
CA GLU A 79 8.05 -0.10 5.97
C GLU A 79 7.54 1.03 5.06
N GLN A 80 7.13 0.70 3.85
CA GLN A 80 6.62 1.68 2.88
C GLN A 80 5.32 2.34 3.36
N ALA A 81 4.39 1.56 3.88
CA ALA A 81 3.15 2.07 4.45
C ALA A 81 3.42 3.04 5.61
N THR A 82 4.34 2.70 6.51
CA THR A 82 4.72 3.53 7.64
C THR A 82 5.37 4.84 7.20
N LYS A 83 6.29 4.80 6.25
CA LYS A 83 6.93 5.98 5.68
C LYS A 83 5.92 6.94 5.06
N LEU A 84 5.00 6.43 4.26
CA LEU A 84 3.98 7.25 3.61
C LEU A 84 3.01 7.85 4.62
N ALA A 85 2.55 7.06 5.60
CA ALA A 85 1.68 7.55 6.67
C ALA A 85 2.35 8.68 7.45
N ARG A 86 3.63 8.53 7.79
CA ARG A 86 4.40 9.55 8.50
C ARG A 86 4.54 10.83 7.66
N ALA A 87 4.86 10.70 6.37
CA ALA A 87 4.99 11.82 5.46
C ALA A 87 3.69 12.61 5.30
N MET A 88 2.54 11.93 5.26
CA MET A 88 1.21 12.57 5.22
C MET A 88 1.02 13.52 6.40
N ILE A 89 1.47 13.13 7.58
CA ILE A 89 1.30 13.88 8.82
C ILE A 89 2.37 14.97 8.95
N THR A 90 3.64 14.62 8.74
CA THR A 90 4.78 15.50 9.07
C THR A 90 5.16 16.46 7.94
N ARG A 91 4.88 16.12 6.69
CA ARG A 91 5.37 16.83 5.50
C ARG A 91 4.27 17.39 4.61
N TYR A 92 3.15 16.68 4.47
CA TYR A 92 2.14 17.02 3.46
C TYR A 92 0.92 17.74 4.03
N GLY A 93 0.88 18.00 5.34
CA GLY A 93 -0.23 18.71 5.97
C GLY A 93 -1.57 17.98 5.83
N MET A 94 -1.56 16.66 5.81
CA MET A 94 -2.74 15.82 5.60
C MET A 94 -3.36 15.30 6.90
N SER A 95 -2.88 15.79 8.06
CA SER A 95 -3.43 15.45 9.38
C SER A 95 -4.47 16.47 9.80
N ASP A 96 -5.61 16.02 10.28
CA ASP A 96 -6.64 16.90 10.84
C ASP A 96 -6.21 17.50 12.19
N THR A 97 -5.31 16.82 12.91
CA THR A 97 -4.80 17.29 14.21
C THR A 97 -3.82 18.43 14.06
N PHE A 98 -2.90 18.35 13.11
CA PHE A 98 -1.79 19.30 12.94
C PHE A 98 -2.01 20.27 11.79
N ASP A 99 -2.94 19.97 10.89
CA ASP A 99 -3.24 20.78 9.71
C ASP A 99 -1.97 21.05 8.86
N MET A 100 -1.78 22.26 8.43
CA MET A 100 -0.72 22.65 7.49
C MET A 100 0.54 23.12 8.23
N VAL A 101 1.14 22.21 9.00
CA VAL A 101 2.36 22.46 9.78
C VAL A 101 3.45 21.47 9.38
N ALA A 102 4.65 21.97 9.12
CA ALA A 102 5.81 21.13 8.85
C ALA A 102 6.39 20.62 10.18
N LEU A 103 6.32 19.32 10.41
CA LEU A 103 6.77 18.68 11.63
C LEU A 103 8.08 17.89 11.44
N GLU A 104 8.66 17.97 10.25
CA GLU A 104 9.87 17.28 9.87
C GLU A 104 10.74 18.20 9.00
N THR A 105 12.05 18.17 9.21
CA THR A 105 13.03 18.83 8.36
C THR A 105 13.89 17.80 7.66
N VAL A 106 14.14 18.00 6.36
CA VAL A 106 15.06 17.16 5.60
C VAL A 106 16.35 17.94 5.40
N SER A 107 17.44 17.50 6.06
CA SER A 107 18.76 18.05 5.86
C SER A 107 19.40 17.36 4.66
N ASN A 108 19.70 18.14 3.61
CA ASN A 108 20.47 17.71 2.45
C ASN A 108 19.73 16.78 1.47
N GLN A 109 18.81 17.37 0.70
CA GLN A 109 18.01 16.67 -0.34
C GLN A 109 18.86 15.97 -1.40
N TYR A 110 20.11 16.40 -1.62
CA TYR A 110 20.98 15.89 -2.68
C TYR A 110 21.75 14.61 -2.30
N LEU A 111 21.80 14.26 -1.01
CA LEU A 111 22.55 13.10 -0.50
C LEU A 111 21.66 12.06 0.19
N GLY A 112 20.36 12.03 -0.09
CA GLY A 112 19.43 11.14 0.59
C GLY A 112 19.28 11.47 2.07
N GLY A 113 19.26 12.77 2.38
CA GLY A 113 19.42 13.31 3.73
C GLY A 113 18.48 12.78 4.79
N ASP A 114 18.98 12.72 6.00
CA ASP A 114 18.25 12.30 7.19
C ASP A 114 17.09 13.27 7.49
N ALA A 115 15.89 12.70 7.60
CA ALA A 115 14.73 13.42 8.07
C ALA A 115 14.76 13.46 9.60
N ALA A 116 14.65 14.65 10.17
CA ALA A 116 14.58 14.85 11.62
C ALA A 116 13.27 15.52 11.98
N LEU A 117 12.62 15.05 13.06
CA LEU A 117 11.42 15.68 13.59
C LEU A 117 11.75 17.09 14.11
N ALA A 118 10.92 18.06 13.70
CA ALA A 118 11.00 19.46 14.10
C ALA A 118 9.83 19.81 15.00
N CYS A 119 9.73 19.12 16.15
CA CYS A 119 8.61 19.26 17.09
C CYS A 119 9.03 18.82 18.50
N SER A 120 8.15 19.06 19.47
CA SER A 120 8.34 18.59 20.84
C SER A 120 8.21 17.07 20.95
N ALA A 121 8.75 16.50 22.02
CA ALA A 121 8.58 15.08 22.33
C ALA A 121 7.10 14.67 22.45
N GLN A 122 6.26 15.56 22.99
CA GLN A 122 4.82 15.34 23.09
C GLN A 122 4.16 15.24 21.71
N THR A 123 4.51 16.14 20.81
CA THR A 123 3.99 16.11 19.43
C THR A 123 4.52 14.87 18.69
N ALA A 124 5.78 14.50 18.88
CA ALA A 124 6.35 13.27 18.31
C ALA A 124 5.55 12.03 18.73
N ALA A 125 5.16 11.94 20.00
CA ALA A 125 4.32 10.85 20.50
C ALA A 125 2.92 10.85 19.84
N GLN A 126 2.32 12.01 19.62
CA GLN A 126 1.04 12.13 18.91
C GLN A 126 1.16 11.72 17.44
N ILE A 127 2.26 12.07 16.78
CA ILE A 127 2.55 11.63 15.40
C ILE A 127 2.60 10.11 15.34
N ASP A 128 3.30 9.47 16.25
CA ASP A 128 3.40 8.01 16.31
C ASP A 128 2.03 7.36 16.45
N GLN A 129 1.16 7.90 17.30
CA GLN A 129 -0.21 7.41 17.48
C GLN A 129 -1.04 7.56 16.20
N GLU A 130 -0.93 8.69 15.51
CA GLU A 130 -1.64 8.91 14.25
C GLU A 130 -1.15 7.98 13.14
N VAL A 131 0.16 7.73 13.05
CA VAL A 131 0.73 6.77 12.09
C VAL A 131 0.15 5.38 12.32
N VAL A 132 0.13 4.91 13.55
CA VAL A 132 -0.46 3.61 13.91
C VAL A 132 -1.93 3.54 13.52
N SER A 133 -2.70 4.57 13.86
CA SER A 133 -4.13 4.65 13.55
C SER A 133 -4.39 4.64 12.03
N LEU A 134 -3.62 5.41 11.28
CA LEU A 134 -3.76 5.54 9.83
C LEU A 134 -3.48 4.21 9.11
N VAL A 135 -2.38 3.54 9.48
CA VAL A 135 -2.02 2.24 8.89
C VAL A 135 -3.02 1.16 9.30
N ARG A 136 -3.48 1.18 10.55
CA ARG A 136 -4.51 0.25 11.04
C ARG A 136 -5.82 0.40 10.28
N ASP A 137 -6.29 1.62 10.07
CA ASP A 137 -7.53 1.89 9.33
C ASP A 137 -7.42 1.39 7.88
N ALA A 138 -6.29 1.66 7.24
CA ALA A 138 -6.02 1.16 5.88
C ALA A 138 -6.00 -0.37 5.82
N HIS A 139 -5.35 -1.02 6.79
CA HIS A 139 -5.30 -2.47 6.90
C HIS A 139 -6.70 -3.08 7.11
N GLN A 140 -7.51 -2.48 7.98
CA GLN A 140 -8.89 -2.93 8.21
C GLN A 140 -9.75 -2.83 6.96
N GLN A 141 -9.62 -1.75 6.20
CA GLN A 141 -10.34 -1.60 4.93
C GLN A 141 -9.85 -2.60 3.88
N ALA A 142 -8.56 -2.88 3.82
CA ALA A 142 -8.00 -3.91 2.95
C ALA A 142 -8.57 -5.30 3.31
N LEU A 143 -8.63 -5.63 4.59
CA LEU A 143 -9.23 -6.88 5.08
C LEU A 143 -10.71 -7.00 4.66
N GLN A 144 -11.49 -5.93 4.83
CA GLN A 144 -12.90 -5.91 4.43
C GLN A 144 -13.06 -6.14 2.92
N THR A 145 -12.23 -5.46 2.11
CA THR A 145 -12.23 -5.62 0.66
C THR A 145 -11.94 -7.07 0.26
N LEU A 146 -10.93 -7.68 0.86
CA LEU A 146 -10.54 -9.05 0.52
C LEU A 146 -11.54 -10.09 1.00
N ARG A 147 -12.12 -9.91 2.18
CA ARG A 147 -13.21 -10.78 2.68
C ARG A 147 -14.44 -10.72 1.78
N ALA A 148 -14.80 -9.53 1.31
CA ALA A 148 -15.92 -9.35 0.39
C ALA A 148 -15.65 -9.95 -1.00
N ASN A 149 -14.39 -10.20 -1.35
CA ASN A 149 -13.95 -10.73 -2.65
C ASN A 149 -13.13 -12.01 -2.49
N GLU A 150 -13.37 -12.79 -1.43
CA GLU A 150 -12.57 -13.98 -1.10
C GLU A 150 -12.56 -15.02 -2.22
N ALA A 151 -13.71 -15.28 -2.84
CA ALA A 151 -13.80 -16.20 -3.96
C ALA A 151 -12.90 -15.76 -5.14
N LYS A 152 -12.88 -14.47 -5.45
CA LYS A 152 -12.01 -13.91 -6.49
C LYS A 152 -10.53 -13.93 -6.06
N LEU A 153 -10.23 -13.76 -4.79
CA LEU A 153 -8.88 -13.90 -4.26
C LEU A 153 -8.33 -15.30 -4.55
N HIS A 154 -9.10 -16.34 -4.25
CA HIS A 154 -8.70 -17.73 -4.51
C HIS A 154 -8.63 -18.06 -6.00
N GLU A 155 -9.61 -17.64 -6.79
CA GLU A 155 -9.66 -17.87 -8.24
C GLU A 155 -8.45 -17.23 -8.94
N LEU A 156 -8.17 -15.96 -8.66
CA LEU A 156 -7.05 -15.22 -9.24
C LEU A 156 -5.70 -15.75 -8.77
N SER A 157 -5.60 -16.19 -7.51
CA SER A 157 -4.38 -16.80 -6.97
C SER A 157 -4.08 -18.12 -7.67
N ALA A 158 -5.07 -18.97 -7.89
CA ALA A 158 -4.92 -20.21 -8.63
C ALA A 158 -4.48 -19.94 -10.08
N PHE A 159 -5.09 -18.97 -10.74
CA PHE A 159 -4.73 -18.55 -12.08
C PHE A 159 -3.30 -18.03 -12.18
N LEU A 160 -2.88 -17.22 -11.20
CA LEU A 160 -1.51 -16.70 -11.14
C LEU A 160 -0.47 -17.81 -10.90
N LEU A 161 -0.79 -18.79 -10.04
CA LEU A 161 0.08 -19.95 -9.81
C LEU A 161 0.29 -20.77 -11.07
N GLU A 162 -0.74 -20.93 -11.90
CA GLU A 162 -0.67 -21.65 -13.16
C GLU A 162 0.13 -20.90 -14.23
N ARG A 163 -0.12 -19.59 -14.35
CA ARG A 163 0.45 -18.74 -15.39
C ARG A 163 1.78 -18.10 -15.00
N GLU A 164 2.08 -17.99 -13.72
CA GLU A 164 3.24 -17.32 -13.11
C GLU A 164 3.28 -15.79 -13.35
N THR A 165 2.72 -15.32 -14.44
CA THR A 165 2.58 -13.90 -14.77
C THR A 165 1.24 -13.72 -15.47
N ILE A 166 0.47 -12.70 -15.04
CA ILE A 166 -0.78 -12.30 -15.69
C ILE A 166 -0.76 -10.79 -15.97
N THR A 167 -1.45 -10.40 -17.04
CA THR A 167 -1.60 -8.99 -17.38
C THR A 167 -2.73 -8.37 -16.55
N GLY A 168 -2.72 -7.03 -16.46
CA GLY A 168 -3.83 -6.30 -15.82
C GLY A 168 -5.17 -6.55 -16.52
N GLU A 169 -5.17 -6.71 -17.82
CA GLU A 169 -6.38 -7.04 -18.61
C GLU A 169 -6.94 -8.40 -18.22
N GLU A 170 -6.12 -9.44 -18.17
CA GLU A 170 -6.51 -10.78 -17.73
C GLU A 170 -7.05 -10.78 -16.30
N PHE A 171 -6.39 -10.04 -15.40
CA PHE A 171 -6.81 -9.85 -14.02
C PHE A 171 -8.21 -9.22 -13.94
N MET A 172 -8.43 -8.11 -14.66
CA MET A 172 -9.71 -7.39 -14.64
C MET A 172 -10.84 -8.20 -15.28
N GLU A 173 -10.53 -8.96 -16.32
CA GLU A 173 -11.50 -9.84 -16.95
C GLU A 173 -12.06 -10.87 -15.97
N ILE A 174 -11.17 -11.56 -15.24
CA ILE A 174 -11.58 -12.55 -14.22
C ILE A 174 -12.30 -11.86 -13.06
N LEU A 175 -11.79 -10.72 -12.60
CA LEU A 175 -12.40 -9.98 -11.50
C LEU A 175 -13.84 -9.56 -11.79
N ASN A 176 -14.13 -9.18 -13.04
CA ASN A 176 -15.44 -8.69 -13.47
C ASN A 176 -16.39 -9.80 -13.92
N GLN A 177 -15.93 -11.04 -14.02
CA GLN A 177 -16.79 -12.20 -14.27
C GLN A 177 -17.52 -12.58 -12.98
N GLY A 178 -18.84 -12.47 -12.97
CA GLY A 178 -19.56 -12.87 -11.74
C GLY A 178 -20.96 -12.57 -11.75
#